data_4bb052a025cf6b953011f465bc43cf5a
#
_entry.id   4bb052a025cf6b953011f465bc43cf5a
#
_cell.length_a   1.000
_cell.length_b   1.000
_cell.length_c   1.000
_cell.angle_alpha   90.00
_cell.angle_beta   90.00
_cell.angle_gamma   90.00
#
_symmetry.space_group_name_H-M   'P 1'
#
loop_
_entity.id
_entity.type
_entity.pdbx_description
1 polymer ?
#
loop_
_entity_poly.entity_id
_entity_poly.type
_entity_poly.pdbx_seq_one_letter_code
_entity_poly.pdbx_strand_id
1 'polypeptide(L)'
;MKKYLSLFLTMLKIGLFTFGGGYAMIALLENEFVEKKKYIGKDEFLDMVALAESTPGPIAINSATYLGYQRLGILGSVVATLGVVIPSFVIIFTISLFFDAFLSLTLVEYAFRGIQACVEKLIASRENTIMQTETADTMMTENAVFFIDFSIFKPAEKIK
;
A
#
# COMPACT_ATOMS: atom_id res chain seq x y z
N MET A 1 31.94 7.17 10.13
CA MET A 1 30.86 8.06 10.59
C MET A 1 30.21 8.85 9.44
N LYS A 2 30.95 9.52 8.56
CA LYS A 2 30.37 10.31 7.44
C LYS A 2 29.43 9.53 6.51
N LYS A 3 29.69 8.23 6.26
CA LYS A 3 28.85 7.39 5.39
C LYS A 3 27.47 7.11 6.00
N TYR A 4 27.41 6.81 7.30
CA TYR A 4 26.14 6.59 8.03
C TYR A 4 25.30 7.86 8.09
N LEU A 5 25.94 9.00 8.38
CA LEU A 5 25.25 10.29 8.42
C LEU A 5 24.69 10.67 7.04
N SER A 6 25.46 10.44 5.97
CA SER A 6 24.99 10.67 4.60
C SER A 6 23.79 9.78 4.23
N LEU A 7 23.82 8.49 4.63
CA LEU A 7 22.72 7.57 4.42
C LEU A 7 21.48 8.02 5.21
N PHE A 8 21.66 8.33 6.49
CA PHE A 8 20.58 8.82 7.36
C PHE A 8 19.89 10.06 6.80
N LEU A 9 20.66 11.09 6.44
CA LEU A 9 20.11 12.34 5.88
C LEU A 9 19.40 12.12 4.55
N THR A 10 19.89 11.19 3.74
CA THR A 10 19.22 10.83 2.48
C THR A 10 17.88 10.18 2.75
N MET A 11 17.85 9.19 3.65
CA MET A 11 16.62 8.49 4.02
C MET A 11 15.63 9.40 4.74
N LEU A 12 16.11 10.29 5.59
CA LEU A 12 15.30 11.30 6.27
C LEU A 12 14.66 12.25 5.26
N LYS A 13 15.41 12.72 4.27
CA LYS A 13 14.88 13.54 3.19
C LYS A 13 13.81 12.80 2.39
N ILE A 14 14.05 11.55 2.02
CA ILE A 14 13.08 10.74 1.29
C ILE A 14 11.82 10.52 2.14
N GLY A 15 11.96 10.14 3.42
CA GLY A 15 10.84 9.97 4.34
C GLY A 15 10.01 11.23 4.55
N LEU A 16 10.65 12.41 4.57
CA LEU A 16 9.96 13.70 4.74
C LEU A 16 9.18 14.12 3.49
N PHE A 17 9.69 13.85 2.30
CA PHE A 17 9.09 14.28 1.03
C PHE A 17 8.22 13.19 0.37
N THR A 18 8.06 12.03 0.99
CA THR A 18 7.19 10.97 0.47
C THR A 18 5.75 11.19 0.94
N PHE A 19 4.96 11.82 0.10
CA PHE A 19 3.52 11.91 0.27
C PHE A 19 2.84 10.99 -0.74
N GLY A 20 1.95 10.10 -0.28
CA GLY A 20 1.11 9.32 -1.18
C GLY A 20 1.38 7.81 -1.26
N GLY A 21 2.16 7.25 -0.34
CA GLY A 21 2.31 5.80 -0.20
C GLY A 21 3.64 5.23 -0.66
N GLY A 22 3.81 3.90 -0.48
CA GLY A 22 5.10 3.20 -0.67
C GLY A 22 5.67 3.29 -2.09
N TYR A 23 4.84 3.28 -3.11
CA TYR A 23 5.30 3.38 -4.50
C TYR A 23 5.92 4.74 -4.87
N ALA A 24 5.40 5.84 -4.33
CA ALA A 24 6.00 7.15 -4.50
C ALA A 24 7.42 7.21 -3.92
N MET A 25 7.65 6.52 -2.80
CA MET A 25 8.96 6.40 -2.20
C MET A 25 9.93 5.56 -3.04
N ILE A 26 9.47 4.49 -3.70
CA ILE A 26 10.30 3.69 -4.60
C ILE A 26 10.88 4.55 -5.70
N ALA A 27 10.08 5.40 -6.34
CA ALA A 27 10.56 6.32 -7.37
C ALA A 27 11.63 7.32 -6.85
N LEU A 28 11.47 7.82 -5.61
CA LEU A 28 12.47 8.69 -4.97
C LEU A 28 13.76 7.93 -4.62
N LEU A 29 13.65 6.68 -4.19
CA LEU A 29 14.80 5.80 -3.91
C LEU A 29 15.56 5.50 -5.21
N GLU A 30 14.88 5.18 -6.31
CA GLU A 30 15.49 4.94 -7.63
C GLU A 30 16.30 6.17 -8.05
N ASN A 31 15.67 7.33 -8.07
CA ASN A 31 16.31 8.59 -8.45
C ASN A 31 17.56 8.89 -7.60
N GLU A 32 17.48 8.68 -6.29
CA GLU A 32 18.60 9.01 -5.38
C GLU A 32 19.71 7.96 -5.41
N PHE A 33 19.38 6.65 -5.43
CA PHE A 33 20.36 5.57 -5.28
C PHE A 33 20.88 5.01 -6.59
N VAL A 34 20.05 4.99 -7.65
CA VAL A 34 20.44 4.50 -8.98
C VAL A 34 20.96 5.66 -9.83
N GLU A 35 20.19 6.73 -10.00
CA GLU A 35 20.52 7.78 -10.95
C GLU A 35 21.58 8.76 -10.40
N LYS A 36 21.34 9.35 -9.23
CA LYS A 36 22.22 10.39 -8.68
C LYS A 36 23.48 9.83 -8.05
N LYS A 37 23.33 8.91 -7.11
CA LYS A 37 24.49 8.38 -6.36
C LYS A 37 25.14 7.17 -7.01
N LYS A 38 24.44 6.52 -7.95
CA LYS A 38 24.89 5.30 -8.64
C LYS A 38 25.41 4.24 -7.68
N TYR A 39 24.68 4.04 -6.60
CA TYR A 39 25.07 3.13 -5.53
C TYR A 39 24.72 1.68 -5.86
N ILE A 40 23.65 1.46 -6.61
CA ILE A 40 23.18 0.16 -7.10
C ILE A 40 22.79 0.27 -8.56
N GLY A 41 22.85 -0.86 -9.27
CA GLY A 41 22.37 -0.98 -10.64
C GLY A 41 20.84 -0.98 -10.72
N LYS A 42 20.31 -0.73 -11.91
CA LYS A 42 18.86 -0.72 -12.14
C LYS A 42 18.24 -2.11 -11.90
N ASP A 43 18.88 -3.16 -12.38
CA ASP A 43 18.40 -4.53 -12.23
C ASP A 43 18.38 -4.94 -10.76
N GLU A 44 19.44 -4.62 -10.02
CA GLU A 44 19.55 -4.87 -8.59
C GLU A 44 18.50 -4.07 -7.78
N PHE A 45 18.16 -2.87 -8.24
CA PHE A 45 17.10 -2.07 -7.65
C PHE A 45 15.72 -2.72 -7.88
N LEU A 46 15.45 -3.26 -9.07
CA LEU A 46 14.21 -3.99 -9.36
C LEU A 46 14.07 -5.26 -8.52
N ASP A 47 15.15 -6.01 -8.35
CA ASP A 47 15.18 -7.19 -7.47
C ASP A 47 14.87 -6.81 -6.02
N MET A 48 15.42 -5.69 -5.55
CA MET A 48 15.13 -5.15 -4.22
C MET A 48 13.65 -4.79 -4.07
N VAL A 49 13.04 -4.17 -5.08
CA VAL A 49 11.61 -3.81 -5.06
C VAL A 49 10.75 -5.08 -4.98
N ALA A 50 11.04 -6.09 -5.81
CA ALA A 50 10.32 -7.37 -5.78
C ALA A 50 10.43 -8.06 -4.41
N LEU A 51 11.62 -8.04 -3.80
CA LEU A 51 11.84 -8.58 -2.46
C LEU A 51 11.07 -7.79 -1.38
N ALA A 52 11.05 -6.45 -1.49
CA ALA A 52 10.34 -5.59 -0.56
C ALA A 52 8.82 -5.78 -0.63
N GLU A 53 8.27 -6.06 -1.83
CA GLU A 53 6.85 -6.36 -2.04
C GLU A 53 6.46 -7.75 -1.52
N SER A 54 7.34 -8.73 -1.66
CA SER A 54 7.10 -10.10 -1.15
C SER A 54 7.23 -10.20 0.37
N THR A 55 7.84 -9.21 1.03
CA THR A 55 8.04 -9.19 2.47
C THR A 55 6.85 -8.52 3.16
N PRO A 56 6.22 -9.17 4.19
CA PRO A 56 5.14 -8.54 4.94
C PRO A 56 5.59 -7.23 5.59
N GLY A 57 4.85 -6.14 5.33
CA GLY A 57 5.13 -4.83 5.91
C GLY A 57 5.10 -3.69 4.88
N PRO A 58 5.31 -2.44 5.32
CA PRO A 58 5.36 -1.29 4.41
C PRO A 58 6.55 -1.39 3.46
N ILE A 59 6.28 -1.41 2.16
CA ILE A 59 7.29 -1.50 1.09
C ILE A 59 8.42 -0.47 1.28
N ALA A 60 8.06 0.74 1.67
CA ALA A 60 9.00 1.82 1.94
C ALA A 60 10.04 1.47 3.02
N ILE A 61 9.60 0.87 4.13
CA ILE A 61 10.47 0.45 5.23
C ILE A 61 11.33 -0.73 4.80
N ASN A 62 10.73 -1.73 4.14
CA ASN A 62 11.44 -2.91 3.66
C ASN A 62 12.55 -2.51 2.67
N SER A 63 12.25 -1.62 1.71
CA SER A 63 13.23 -1.11 0.74
C SER A 63 14.36 -0.32 1.41
N ALA A 64 14.02 0.58 2.36
CA ALA A 64 15.03 1.34 3.09
C ALA A 64 15.95 0.45 3.93
N THR A 65 15.38 -0.56 4.58
CA THR A 65 16.13 -1.55 5.37
C THR A 65 17.10 -2.35 4.50
N TYR A 66 16.63 -2.82 3.35
CA TYR A 66 17.44 -3.57 2.39
C TYR A 66 18.60 -2.72 1.85
N LEU A 67 18.30 -1.50 1.36
CA LEU A 67 19.32 -0.58 0.86
C LEU A 67 20.35 -0.22 1.93
N GLY A 68 19.90 -0.02 3.16
CA GLY A 68 20.77 0.24 4.28
C GLY A 68 21.70 -0.93 4.58
N TYR A 69 21.18 -2.15 4.57
CA TYR A 69 21.95 -3.36 4.78
C TYR A 69 23.01 -3.56 3.69
N GLN A 70 22.62 -3.43 2.45
CA GLN A 70 23.50 -3.59 1.32
C GLN A 70 24.66 -2.58 1.30
N ARG A 71 24.41 -1.36 1.78
CA ARG A 71 25.41 -0.30 1.79
C ARG A 71 26.38 -0.36 2.98
N LEU A 72 25.90 -0.63 4.16
CA LEU A 72 26.66 -0.49 5.40
C LEU A 72 26.39 -1.64 6.41
N GLY A 73 25.81 -2.76 5.95
CA GLY A 73 25.49 -3.92 6.78
C GLY A 73 24.36 -3.64 7.78
N ILE A 74 24.32 -4.42 8.86
CA ILE A 74 23.26 -4.37 9.87
C ILE A 74 23.07 -2.96 10.45
N LEU A 75 24.14 -2.26 10.78
CA LEU A 75 24.05 -0.89 11.27
C LEU A 75 23.51 0.08 10.22
N GLY A 76 23.80 -0.18 8.94
CA GLY A 76 23.27 0.58 7.83
C GLY A 76 21.76 0.43 7.71
N SER A 77 21.21 -0.78 7.87
CA SER A 77 19.76 -1.02 7.84
C SER A 77 19.05 -0.30 8.98
N VAL A 78 19.57 -0.36 10.20
CA VAL A 78 18.99 0.36 11.35
C VAL A 78 18.97 1.87 11.10
N VAL A 79 20.08 2.44 10.64
CA VAL A 79 20.19 3.88 10.37
C VAL A 79 19.27 4.31 9.24
N ALA A 80 19.14 3.52 8.18
CA ALA A 80 18.27 3.81 7.05
C ALA A 80 16.79 3.77 7.46
N THR A 81 16.38 2.74 8.17
CA THR A 81 15.01 2.58 8.68
C THR A 81 14.62 3.72 9.62
N LEU A 82 15.47 4.06 10.57
CA LEU A 82 15.24 5.19 11.47
C LEU A 82 15.13 6.51 10.70
N GLY A 83 15.98 6.70 9.66
CA GLY A 83 15.92 7.89 8.82
C GLY A 83 14.56 8.09 8.13
N VAL A 84 13.93 7.01 7.69
CA VAL A 84 12.61 7.05 7.05
C VAL A 84 11.47 7.24 8.06
N VAL A 85 11.56 6.59 9.21
CA VAL A 85 10.47 6.56 10.22
C VAL A 85 10.40 7.85 11.04
N ILE A 86 11.55 8.42 11.40
CA ILE A 86 11.61 9.60 12.28
C ILE A 86 10.78 10.79 11.78
N PRO A 87 10.83 11.21 10.51
CA PRO A 87 10.04 12.34 10.04
C PRO A 87 8.54 12.13 10.24
N SER A 88 8.04 10.95 9.86
CA SER A 88 6.63 10.60 10.00
C SER A 88 6.22 10.58 11.48
N PHE A 89 7.05 9.99 12.33
CA PHE A 89 6.81 9.95 13.77
C PHE A 89 6.74 11.37 14.39
N VAL A 90 7.69 12.23 14.04
CA VAL A 90 7.74 13.61 14.55
C VAL A 90 6.50 14.41 14.12
N ILE A 91 6.09 14.27 12.85
CA ILE A 91 4.90 14.95 12.34
C ILE A 91 3.65 14.48 13.09
N ILE A 92 3.43 13.17 13.21
CA ILE A 92 2.26 12.62 13.90
C ILE A 92 2.27 13.00 15.37
N PHE A 93 3.42 12.92 16.02
CA PHE A 93 3.57 13.32 17.43
C PHE A 93 3.26 14.80 17.64
N THR A 94 3.76 15.66 16.76
CA THR A 94 3.47 17.11 16.84
C THR A 94 1.97 17.39 16.65
N ILE A 95 1.33 16.75 15.68
CA ILE A 95 -0.12 16.86 15.46
C ILE A 95 -0.88 16.38 16.70
N SER A 96 -0.45 15.26 17.30
CA SER A 96 -1.07 14.70 18.51
C SER A 96 -1.02 15.67 19.71
N LEU A 97 0.07 16.40 19.88
CA LEU A 97 0.17 17.40 20.96
C LEU A 97 -0.79 18.58 20.81
N PHE A 98 -1.12 18.93 19.57
CA PHE A 98 -2.01 20.05 19.24
C PHE A 98 -3.36 19.56 18.67
N PHE A 99 -3.72 18.31 18.93
CA PHE A 99 -4.85 17.65 18.31
C PHE A 99 -6.18 18.38 18.54
N ASP A 100 -6.44 18.82 19.77
CA ASP A 100 -7.67 19.56 20.11
C ASP A 100 -7.73 20.93 19.41
N ALA A 101 -6.61 21.64 19.37
CA ALA A 101 -6.51 22.91 18.65
C ALA A 101 -6.59 22.71 17.13
N PHE A 102 -6.05 21.62 16.61
CA PHE A 102 -6.09 21.27 15.19
C PHE A 102 -7.52 20.90 14.75
N LEU A 103 -8.25 20.13 15.54
CA LEU A 103 -9.65 19.78 15.26
C LEU A 103 -10.61 20.96 15.38
N SER A 104 -10.29 21.98 16.18
CA SER A 104 -11.10 23.19 16.32
C SER A 104 -11.03 24.09 15.07
N LEU A 105 -10.11 23.84 14.15
CA LEU A 105 -10.05 24.57 12.87
C LEU A 105 -11.19 24.10 11.97
N THR A 106 -12.12 24.99 11.67
CA THR A 106 -13.31 24.73 10.84
C THR A 106 -12.97 24.09 9.48
N LEU A 107 -11.82 24.47 8.91
CA LEU A 107 -11.34 23.92 7.64
C LEU A 107 -10.99 22.42 7.77
N VAL A 108 -10.37 22.04 8.87
CA VAL A 108 -9.98 20.65 9.17
C VAL A 108 -11.22 19.80 9.40
N GLU A 109 -12.20 20.32 10.15
CA GLU A 109 -13.48 19.65 10.39
C GLU A 109 -14.21 19.36 9.08
N TYR A 110 -14.31 20.34 8.17
CA TYR A 110 -14.92 20.13 6.86
C TYR A 110 -14.14 19.13 5.98
N ALA A 111 -12.82 19.14 6.02
CA ALA A 111 -11.99 18.19 5.29
C ALA A 111 -12.22 16.76 5.78
N PHE A 112 -12.25 16.54 7.10
CA PHE A 112 -12.53 15.21 7.68
C PHE A 112 -13.94 14.74 7.38
N ARG A 113 -14.95 15.60 7.45
CA ARG A 113 -16.33 15.27 7.06
C ARG A 113 -16.41 14.88 5.58
N GLY A 114 -15.71 15.59 4.70
CA GLY A 114 -15.63 15.25 3.28
C GLY A 114 -14.99 13.89 3.02
N ILE A 115 -13.89 13.56 3.71
CA ILE A 115 -13.23 12.26 3.62
C ILE A 115 -14.15 11.15 4.14
N GLN A 116 -14.81 11.35 5.29
CA GLN A 116 -15.76 10.37 5.83
C GLN A 116 -16.89 10.07 4.84
N ALA A 117 -17.51 11.10 4.28
CA ALA A 117 -18.58 10.93 3.29
C ALA A 117 -18.11 10.15 2.05
N CYS A 118 -16.87 10.39 1.57
CA CYS A 118 -16.29 9.64 0.47
C CYS A 118 -16.03 8.17 0.84
N VAL A 119 -15.50 7.90 2.03
CA VAL A 119 -15.23 6.54 2.50
C VAL A 119 -16.53 5.76 2.70
N GLU A 120 -17.54 6.35 3.34
CA GLU A 120 -18.86 5.73 3.51
C GLU A 120 -19.51 5.38 2.16
N LYS A 121 -19.44 6.29 1.19
CA LYS A 121 -19.96 6.05 -0.14
C LYS A 121 -19.22 4.94 -0.89
N LEU A 122 -17.90 4.86 -0.73
CA LEU A 122 -17.08 3.78 -1.32
C LEU A 122 -17.38 2.43 -0.67
N ILE A 123 -17.57 2.38 0.65
CA ILE A 123 -17.92 1.16 1.38
C ILE A 123 -19.31 0.68 0.93
N ALA A 124 -20.31 1.57 0.94
CA ALA A 124 -21.67 1.24 0.50
C ALA A 124 -21.73 0.79 -0.97
N SER A 125 -20.93 1.41 -1.84
CA SER A 125 -20.82 0.98 -3.24
C SER A 125 -20.21 -0.41 -3.37
N ARG A 126 -19.22 -0.73 -2.56
CA ARG A 126 -18.57 -2.04 -2.55
C ARG A 126 -19.49 -3.13 -2.01
N GLU A 127 -20.23 -2.85 -0.93
CA GLU A 127 -21.24 -3.79 -0.39
C GLU A 127 -22.33 -4.09 -1.41
N ASN A 128 -22.84 -3.07 -2.10
CA ASN A 128 -23.81 -3.24 -3.15
C ASN A 128 -23.28 -4.08 -4.32
N THR A 129 -22.02 -3.90 -4.70
CA THR A 129 -21.37 -4.70 -5.76
C THR A 129 -21.23 -6.16 -5.34
N ILE A 130 -20.81 -6.42 -4.10
CA ILE A 130 -20.67 -7.77 -3.56
C ILE A 130 -22.04 -8.47 -3.50
N MET A 131 -23.09 -7.80 -3.00
CA MET A 131 -24.44 -8.35 -2.98
C MET A 131 -24.98 -8.65 -4.38
N GLN A 132 -24.72 -7.79 -5.36
CA GLN A 132 -25.12 -8.04 -6.75
C GLN A 132 -24.38 -9.24 -7.36
N THR A 133 -23.12 -9.44 -7.03
CA THR A 133 -22.34 -10.59 -7.50
C THR A 133 -22.83 -11.88 -6.86
N GLU A 134 -23.10 -11.87 -5.57
CA GLU A 134 -23.64 -13.02 -4.83
C GLU A 134 -25.04 -13.43 -5.32
N THR A 135 -25.92 -12.46 -5.58
CA THR A 135 -27.26 -12.73 -6.16
C THR A 135 -27.17 -13.24 -7.59
N ALA A 136 -26.23 -12.74 -8.41
CA ALA A 136 -26.02 -13.23 -9.76
C ALA A 136 -25.49 -14.67 -9.77
N ASP A 137 -24.56 -15.00 -8.90
CA ASP A 137 -24.03 -16.37 -8.75
C ASP A 137 -25.08 -17.34 -8.23
N THR A 138 -25.94 -16.90 -7.30
CA THR A 138 -27.06 -17.70 -6.81
C THR A 138 -28.08 -17.96 -7.91
N MET A 139 -28.43 -16.93 -8.69
CA MET A 139 -29.35 -17.10 -9.85
C MET A 139 -28.76 -18.00 -10.94
N MET A 140 -27.45 -17.94 -11.19
CA MET A 140 -26.80 -18.84 -12.15
C MET A 140 -26.79 -20.28 -11.67
N THR A 141 -26.58 -20.53 -10.39
CA THR A 141 -26.63 -21.89 -9.81
C THR A 141 -28.05 -22.44 -9.79
N GLU A 142 -29.07 -21.66 -9.43
CA GLU A 142 -30.47 -22.09 -9.49
C GLU A 142 -30.90 -22.42 -10.93
N ASN A 143 -30.55 -21.58 -11.90
CA ASN A 143 -30.85 -21.85 -13.31
C ASN A 143 -30.11 -23.10 -13.83
N ALA A 144 -28.84 -23.30 -13.42
CA ALA A 144 -28.09 -24.51 -13.79
C ALA A 144 -28.71 -25.79 -13.20
N VAL A 145 -29.14 -25.76 -11.95
CA VAL A 145 -29.84 -26.87 -11.30
C VAL A 145 -31.19 -27.12 -12.00
N PHE A 146 -31.94 -26.09 -12.33
CA PHE A 146 -33.22 -26.21 -13.08
C PHE A 146 -32.99 -26.84 -14.46
N PHE A 147 -31.97 -26.45 -15.21
CA PHE A 147 -31.62 -27.05 -16.50
C PHE A 147 -31.19 -28.50 -16.38
N ILE A 148 -30.47 -28.88 -15.35
CA ILE A 148 -30.04 -30.26 -15.08
C ILE A 148 -31.28 -31.12 -14.75
N ASP A 149 -32.15 -30.67 -13.87
CA ASP A 149 -33.37 -31.36 -13.51
C ASP A 149 -34.31 -31.55 -14.73
N PHE A 150 -34.45 -30.50 -15.54
CA PHE A 150 -35.25 -30.58 -16.77
C PHE A 150 -34.67 -31.51 -17.84
N SER A 151 -33.35 -31.61 -17.90
CA SER A 151 -32.63 -32.52 -18.80
C SER A 151 -32.73 -33.98 -18.39
N ILE A 152 -32.79 -34.25 -17.08
CA ILE A 152 -32.95 -35.62 -16.54
C ILE A 152 -34.38 -36.09 -16.60
N PHE A 153 -35.36 -35.17 -16.56
CA PHE A 153 -36.79 -35.50 -16.56
C PHE A 153 -37.41 -35.61 -17.96
N LYS A 154 -36.62 -35.49 -19.05
CA LYS A 154 -37.13 -35.71 -20.40
C LYS A 154 -37.27 -37.23 -20.61
N PRO A 155 -38.49 -37.77 -20.61
CA PRO A 155 -38.67 -39.20 -20.81
C PRO A 155 -38.17 -39.58 -22.20
N ALA A 156 -37.39 -40.66 -22.23
CA ALA A 156 -37.03 -41.36 -23.46
C ALA A 156 -38.31 -41.88 -24.14
N GLU A 157 -38.98 -41.01 -24.85
CA GLU A 157 -40.15 -41.39 -25.66
C GLU A 157 -39.80 -41.36 -27.15
N LYS A 158 -39.82 -42.55 -27.68
CA LYS A 158 -39.88 -42.91 -29.11
C LYS A 158 -38.52 -43.14 -29.80
N ILE A 159 -38.06 -44.39 -29.62
CA ILE A 159 -37.55 -45.13 -30.79
C ILE A 159 -38.62 -46.21 -31.14
N LYS A 160 -39.38 -45.95 -32.18
CA LYS A 160 -40.06 -46.95 -32.98
C LYS A 160 -39.72 -46.67 -34.41
#